data_1aaa64f68fd7a7eb1248b06656b720ba
#
_entry.id   1aaa64f68fd7a7eb1248b06656b720ba
#
_cell.length_a   1.000
_cell.length_b   1.000
_cell.length_c   1.000
_cell.angle_alpha   90.00
_cell.angle_beta   90.00
_cell.angle_gamma   90.00
#
_symmetry.space_group_name_H-M   'P 1'
#
loop_
_entity.id
_entity.type
_entity.pdbx_description
1 polymer ?
#
loop_
_entity_poly.entity_id
_entity_poly.type
_entity_poly.pdbx_seq_one_letter_code
_entity_poly.pdbx_strand_id
1 'polypeptide(L)'
;EDVKHDILQTFDKLNETFISNEIPVIVGEFGLLGFDKSVDTIQQGEKLKFFEFITYYAKEKQLPLMWWDNGQHFDRINFNWRDEQLYKTIIMSLGSRSSTAKTDFIYIKKDAEIKDVDVELNLNGNTLIDIKNGDRSLEKDKDYCINGNILTVKSDFLKSIITNRFGVNATLICKFSAGADWKIDIIYYDTPSLNDMEATEEDFFIPTAFNGTQLKAMESIYKKSKKNTGPNEWTSFKEYNLVFKPANYKIILAPDFLKQLEDGEILLKFYFWSGEAIEYTIIKNGAQIKGISSQADHDKEPDNTYLDEPDGDNKNQAYGENVQGEDNVESYQSE
;
A
#
# COMPACT_ATOMS: atom_id res chain seq x y z
N GLU A 1 -7.38 11.52 8.05
CA GLU A 1 -8.34 12.64 8.33
C GLU A 1 -7.72 14.01 8.03
N ASP A 2 -6.45 14.23 8.32
CA ASP A 2 -5.77 15.52 8.12
C ASP A 2 -5.75 15.93 6.64
N VAL A 3 -5.34 15.02 5.73
CA VAL A 3 -5.30 15.29 4.28
C VAL A 3 -6.68 15.67 3.72
N LYS A 4 -7.74 15.00 4.18
CA LYS A 4 -9.10 15.33 3.77
C LYS A 4 -9.51 16.73 4.25
N HIS A 5 -9.15 17.07 5.47
CA HIS A 5 -9.41 18.38 6.04
C HIS A 5 -8.68 19.50 5.26
N ASP A 6 -7.41 19.28 4.91
CA ASP A 6 -6.61 20.22 4.14
C ASP A 6 -7.19 20.45 2.74
N ILE A 7 -7.66 19.38 2.06
CA ILE A 7 -8.35 19.51 0.77
C ILE A 7 -9.62 20.35 0.90
N LEU A 8 -10.44 20.06 1.93
CA LEU A 8 -11.68 20.82 2.19
C LEU A 8 -11.38 22.30 2.38
N GLN A 9 -10.48 22.65 3.30
CA GLN A 9 -10.13 24.04 3.59
C GLN A 9 -9.56 24.77 2.37
N THR A 10 -8.64 24.11 1.64
CA THR A 10 -7.98 24.71 0.48
C THR A 10 -8.98 24.98 -0.64
N PHE A 11 -9.82 24.00 -0.99
CA PHE A 11 -10.77 24.14 -2.08
C PHE A 11 -11.94 25.08 -1.74
N ASP A 12 -12.38 25.08 -0.49
CA ASP A 12 -13.35 26.08 0.00
C ASP A 12 -12.80 27.48 -0.14
N LYS A 13 -11.57 27.71 0.32
CA LYS A 13 -10.92 29.01 0.22
C LYS A 13 -10.72 29.46 -1.23
N LEU A 14 -10.33 28.56 -2.13
CA LEU A 14 -10.21 28.88 -3.56
C LEU A 14 -11.56 29.24 -4.18
N ASN A 15 -12.60 28.48 -3.85
CA ASN A 15 -13.96 28.77 -4.33
C ASN A 15 -14.46 30.12 -3.81
N GLU A 16 -14.38 30.37 -2.50
CA GLU A 16 -14.84 31.63 -1.88
C GLU A 16 -14.06 32.85 -2.36
N THR A 17 -12.73 32.70 -2.55
CA THR A 17 -11.88 33.85 -2.91
C THR A 17 -11.95 34.18 -4.42
N PHE A 18 -12.04 33.19 -5.28
CA PHE A 18 -11.91 33.38 -6.71
C PHE A 18 -13.17 33.00 -7.50
N ILE A 19 -13.63 31.73 -7.40
CA ILE A 19 -14.73 31.24 -8.22
C ILE A 19 -16.02 32.03 -7.95
N SER A 20 -16.33 32.30 -6.69
CA SER A 20 -17.50 33.11 -6.29
C SER A 20 -17.42 34.56 -6.77
N ASN A 21 -16.25 35.03 -7.17
CA ASN A 21 -16.01 36.34 -7.76
C ASN A 21 -15.77 36.28 -9.27
N GLU A 22 -16.22 35.19 -9.94
CA GLU A 22 -16.13 34.98 -11.39
C GLU A 22 -14.68 34.91 -11.91
N ILE A 23 -13.70 34.60 -11.05
CA ILE A 23 -12.31 34.40 -11.41
C ILE A 23 -12.07 32.89 -11.56
N PRO A 24 -11.82 32.39 -12.77
CA PRO A 24 -11.57 30.98 -12.99
C PRO A 24 -10.25 30.52 -12.35
N VAL A 25 -10.26 29.34 -11.72
CA VAL A 25 -9.08 28.72 -11.10
C VAL A 25 -8.91 27.32 -11.66
N ILE A 26 -7.68 26.93 -11.95
CA ILE A 26 -7.29 25.58 -12.33
C ILE A 26 -6.27 25.10 -11.30
N VAL A 27 -6.47 23.89 -10.77
CA VAL A 27 -5.43 23.20 -9.99
C VAL A 27 -4.46 22.59 -10.99
N GLY A 28 -3.27 23.24 -11.15
CA GLY A 28 -2.32 22.96 -12.23
C GLY A 28 -1.65 21.60 -12.11
N GLU A 29 -1.48 21.09 -10.90
CA GLU A 29 -0.95 19.76 -10.63
C GLU A 29 -1.61 19.15 -9.39
N PHE A 30 -2.10 17.93 -9.53
CA PHE A 30 -2.51 17.12 -8.40
C PHE A 30 -2.19 15.66 -8.69
N GLY A 31 -1.93 14.90 -7.64
CA GLY A 31 -1.64 13.48 -7.78
C GLY A 31 -1.18 12.88 -6.48
N LEU A 32 -1.08 11.58 -6.46
CA LEU A 32 -0.52 10.79 -5.38
C LEU A 32 0.33 9.70 -6.01
N LEU A 33 1.62 9.73 -5.72
CA LEU A 33 2.53 8.66 -6.14
C LEU A 33 2.36 7.47 -5.19
N GLY A 34 2.23 6.27 -5.77
CA GLY A 34 2.37 5.05 -4.99
C GLY A 34 3.82 4.86 -4.53
N PHE A 35 4.02 4.09 -3.49
CA PHE A 35 5.37 3.81 -2.98
C PHE A 35 6.19 2.93 -3.92
N ASP A 36 5.55 2.13 -4.74
CA ASP A 36 6.18 1.44 -5.85
C ASP A 36 5.46 1.78 -7.16
N LYS A 37 6.00 1.35 -8.29
CA LYS A 37 5.44 1.63 -9.61
C LYS A 37 4.39 0.60 -10.05
N SER A 38 4.02 -0.33 -9.20
CA SER A 38 3.02 -1.35 -9.48
C SER A 38 1.60 -0.79 -9.35
N VAL A 39 0.70 -1.23 -10.19
CA VAL A 39 -0.72 -0.86 -10.12
C VAL A 39 -1.47 -1.62 -9.03
N ASP A 40 -1.01 -2.82 -8.69
CA ASP A 40 -1.58 -3.67 -7.65
C ASP A 40 -0.81 -3.51 -6.33
N THR A 41 -0.56 -2.26 -5.94
CA THR A 41 0.11 -1.98 -4.68
C THR A 41 -0.84 -2.16 -3.51
N ILE A 42 -0.26 -2.44 -2.35
CA ILE A 42 -0.98 -2.58 -1.11
C ILE A 42 -1.71 -1.30 -0.66
N GLN A 43 -1.29 -0.14 -1.15
CA GLN A 43 -1.96 1.13 -0.89
C GLN A 43 -3.04 1.45 -1.94
N GLN A 44 -3.41 0.52 -2.79
CA GLN A 44 -4.38 0.76 -3.87
C GLN A 44 -5.69 1.32 -3.32
N GLY A 45 -6.25 0.74 -2.28
CA GLY A 45 -7.48 1.23 -1.66
C GLY A 45 -7.36 2.65 -1.14
N GLU A 46 -6.25 3.01 -0.47
CA GLU A 46 -6.02 4.38 0.02
C GLU A 46 -5.87 5.37 -1.14
N LYS A 47 -5.14 4.98 -2.19
CA LYS A 47 -4.99 5.78 -3.41
C LYS A 47 -6.35 6.05 -4.07
N LEU A 48 -7.18 5.03 -4.22
CA LEU A 48 -8.52 5.17 -4.80
C LEU A 48 -9.42 6.08 -3.96
N LYS A 49 -9.40 5.97 -2.62
CA LYS A 49 -10.15 6.86 -1.72
C LYS A 49 -9.73 8.32 -1.88
N PHE A 50 -8.42 8.57 -1.99
CA PHE A 50 -7.90 9.92 -2.22
C PHE A 50 -8.40 10.50 -3.54
N PHE A 51 -8.24 9.78 -4.65
CA PHE A 51 -8.65 10.26 -5.97
C PHE A 51 -10.17 10.38 -6.11
N GLU A 52 -10.94 9.47 -5.53
CA GLU A 52 -12.40 9.58 -5.46
C GLU A 52 -12.82 10.90 -4.81
N PHE A 53 -12.26 11.16 -3.63
CA PHE A 53 -12.64 12.31 -2.84
C PHE A 53 -12.21 13.62 -3.49
N ILE A 54 -10.93 13.76 -3.90
CA ILE A 54 -10.43 15.01 -4.48
C ILE A 54 -11.14 15.35 -5.79
N THR A 55 -11.39 14.37 -6.66
CA THR A 55 -12.07 14.56 -7.94
C THR A 55 -13.50 15.03 -7.72
N TYR A 56 -14.23 14.35 -6.82
CA TYR A 56 -15.59 14.73 -6.48
C TYR A 56 -15.64 16.15 -5.89
N TYR A 57 -14.79 16.46 -4.90
CA TYR A 57 -14.86 17.73 -4.20
C TYR A 57 -14.40 18.90 -5.07
N ALA A 58 -13.39 18.71 -5.92
CA ALA A 58 -13.01 19.70 -6.89
C ALA A 58 -14.16 20.06 -7.85
N LYS A 59 -14.90 19.05 -8.32
CA LYS A 59 -16.09 19.27 -9.15
C LYS A 59 -17.16 20.08 -8.41
N GLU A 60 -17.47 19.75 -7.15
CA GLU A 60 -18.43 20.49 -6.32
C GLU A 60 -18.00 21.95 -6.13
N LYS A 61 -16.70 22.24 -6.12
CA LYS A 61 -16.13 23.58 -5.99
C LYS A 61 -15.82 24.25 -7.34
N GLN A 62 -16.20 23.63 -8.46
CA GLN A 62 -15.96 24.14 -9.83
C GLN A 62 -14.47 24.38 -10.11
N LEU A 63 -13.60 23.53 -9.60
CA LEU A 63 -12.15 23.58 -9.76
C LEU A 63 -11.70 22.49 -10.75
N PRO A 64 -11.38 22.83 -12.03
CA PRO A 64 -10.74 21.90 -12.95
C PRO A 64 -9.41 21.40 -12.38
N LEU A 65 -9.15 20.11 -12.52
CA LEU A 65 -7.93 19.46 -12.06
C LEU A 65 -7.07 19.05 -13.25
N MET A 66 -5.77 19.28 -13.17
CA MET A 66 -4.77 18.76 -14.12
C MET A 66 -3.97 17.67 -13.41
N TRP A 67 -4.23 16.42 -13.80
CA TRP A 67 -3.56 15.30 -13.16
C TRP A 67 -2.09 15.22 -13.57
N TRP A 68 -1.21 15.29 -12.57
CA TRP A 68 0.20 15.07 -12.76
C TRP A 68 0.47 13.56 -12.71
N ASP A 69 0.85 13.01 -13.87
CA ASP A 69 1.22 11.60 -14.01
C ASP A 69 2.68 11.49 -14.49
N ASN A 70 3.52 10.85 -13.67
CA ASN A 70 4.93 10.59 -13.98
C ASN A 70 5.14 9.34 -14.85
N GLY A 71 4.09 8.81 -15.49
CA GLY A 71 4.11 7.54 -16.24
C GLY A 71 3.79 6.32 -15.38
N GLN A 72 3.43 6.51 -14.12
CA GLN A 72 3.06 5.41 -13.21
C GLN A 72 1.68 4.84 -13.55
N HIS A 73 0.71 5.68 -13.90
CA HIS A 73 -0.68 5.29 -14.07
C HIS A 73 -1.09 5.19 -15.54
N PHE A 74 -0.48 5.98 -16.41
CA PHE A 74 -0.74 5.99 -17.85
C PHE A 74 0.49 5.59 -18.64
N ASP A 75 0.35 4.59 -19.50
CA ASP A 75 1.40 4.17 -20.43
C ASP A 75 1.41 5.09 -21.66
N ARG A 76 2.40 5.99 -21.72
CA ARG A 76 2.54 6.94 -22.82
C ARG A 76 3.10 6.33 -24.11
N ILE A 77 3.56 5.08 -24.04
CA ILE A 77 4.06 4.35 -25.23
C ILE A 77 2.90 3.62 -25.91
N ASN A 78 2.12 2.88 -25.15
CA ASN A 78 1.01 2.09 -25.67
C ASN A 78 -0.36 2.81 -25.58
N PHE A 79 -0.40 4.02 -25.04
CA PHE A 79 -1.58 4.87 -24.89
C PHE A 79 -2.75 4.17 -24.16
N ASN A 80 -2.43 3.46 -23.08
CA ASN A 80 -3.43 2.81 -22.25
C ASN A 80 -3.20 3.13 -20.74
N TRP A 81 -4.22 2.92 -19.95
CA TRP A 81 -4.13 3.05 -18.51
C TRP A 81 -3.50 1.79 -17.92
N ARG A 82 -2.43 1.95 -17.15
CA ARG A 82 -1.84 0.87 -16.35
C ARG A 82 -2.71 0.55 -15.15
N ASP A 83 -3.35 1.57 -14.57
CA ASP A 83 -4.28 1.47 -13.45
C ASP A 83 -5.70 1.79 -13.92
N GLU A 84 -6.36 0.80 -14.53
CA GLU A 84 -7.75 0.96 -14.98
C GLU A 84 -8.73 1.23 -13.83
N GLN A 85 -8.47 0.70 -12.63
CA GLN A 85 -9.34 0.90 -11.48
C GLN A 85 -9.28 2.36 -11.03
N LEU A 86 -8.10 2.95 -11.00
CA LEU A 86 -7.92 4.37 -10.71
C LEU A 86 -8.59 5.24 -11.77
N TYR A 87 -8.36 4.95 -13.06
CA TYR A 87 -9.03 5.67 -14.15
C TYR A 87 -10.55 5.64 -14.02
N LYS A 88 -11.13 4.45 -13.80
CA LYS A 88 -12.58 4.30 -13.59
C LYS A 88 -13.05 5.10 -12.38
N THR A 89 -12.31 5.06 -11.27
CA THR A 89 -12.64 5.83 -10.07
C THR A 89 -12.68 7.32 -10.36
N ILE A 90 -11.68 7.88 -11.03
CA ILE A 90 -11.64 9.31 -11.39
C ILE A 90 -12.81 9.68 -12.29
N ILE A 91 -12.98 8.98 -13.42
CA ILE A 91 -14.01 9.32 -14.41
C ILE A 91 -15.42 9.17 -13.85
N MET A 92 -15.68 8.11 -13.10
CA MET A 92 -17.01 7.90 -12.52
C MET A 92 -17.31 8.88 -11.40
N SER A 93 -16.30 9.33 -10.64
CA SER A 93 -16.47 10.35 -9.60
C SER A 93 -16.78 11.75 -10.15
N LEU A 94 -16.54 11.99 -11.44
CA LEU A 94 -17.03 13.20 -12.13
C LEU A 94 -18.55 13.16 -12.37
N GLY A 95 -19.17 11.99 -12.48
CA GLY A 95 -20.61 11.82 -12.65
C GLY A 95 -21.37 11.70 -11.33
N SER A 96 -20.88 10.81 -10.46
CA SER A 96 -21.45 10.51 -9.15
C SER A 96 -20.36 9.98 -8.25
N ARG A 97 -20.54 10.09 -6.92
CA ARG A 97 -19.57 9.54 -5.98
C ARG A 97 -19.45 8.02 -6.12
N SER A 98 -18.21 7.52 -6.05
CA SER A 98 -17.96 6.07 -5.90
C SER A 98 -18.05 5.67 -4.43
N SER A 99 -18.60 4.49 -4.15
CA SER A 99 -18.51 3.90 -2.82
C SER A 99 -17.13 3.33 -2.59
N THR A 100 -16.66 3.40 -1.35
CA THR A 100 -15.37 2.84 -0.90
C THR A 100 -15.58 2.03 0.38
N ALA A 101 -14.54 1.43 0.92
CA ALA A 101 -14.60 0.80 2.23
C ALA A 101 -13.44 1.26 3.12
N LYS A 102 -13.56 1.04 4.42
CA LYS A 102 -12.48 1.33 5.38
C LYS A 102 -11.22 0.55 5.05
N THR A 103 -11.36 -0.64 4.49
CA THR A 103 -10.27 -1.51 4.05
C THR A 103 -10.61 -2.16 2.70
N ASP A 104 -9.59 -2.56 1.98
CA ASP A 104 -9.64 -3.39 0.78
C ASP A 104 -9.10 -4.81 1.03
N PHE A 105 -8.88 -5.19 2.32
CA PHE A 105 -8.37 -6.49 2.73
C PHE A 105 -9.23 -7.14 3.82
N ILE A 106 -9.37 -8.46 3.74
CA ILE A 106 -9.78 -9.32 4.84
C ILE A 106 -8.67 -10.34 5.06
N TYR A 107 -8.01 -10.27 6.20
CA TYR A 107 -6.94 -11.19 6.58
C TYR A 107 -7.48 -12.36 7.41
N ILE A 108 -7.23 -13.58 6.95
CA ILE A 108 -7.60 -14.82 7.64
C ILE A 108 -6.31 -15.51 8.10
N LYS A 109 -6.10 -15.55 9.41
CA LYS A 109 -4.88 -16.14 9.98
C LYS A 109 -4.96 -17.66 9.98
N LYS A 110 -3.88 -18.31 9.61
CA LYS A 110 -3.70 -19.75 9.70
C LYS A 110 -3.98 -20.23 11.13
N ASP A 111 -4.61 -21.41 11.24
CA ASP A 111 -4.96 -22.07 12.50
C ASP A 111 -5.87 -21.26 13.45
N ALA A 112 -6.33 -20.07 13.04
CA ALA A 112 -7.33 -19.32 13.78
C ALA A 112 -8.75 -19.75 13.38
N GLU A 113 -9.69 -19.61 14.32
CA GLU A 113 -11.11 -19.81 14.03
C GLU A 113 -11.59 -18.75 13.03
N ILE A 114 -12.09 -19.18 11.86
CA ILE A 114 -12.67 -18.27 10.87
C ILE A 114 -14.05 -17.86 11.33
N LYS A 115 -14.23 -16.56 11.61
CA LYS A 115 -15.48 -15.92 12.03
C LYS A 115 -16.05 -15.04 10.93
N ASP A 116 -17.29 -14.59 11.11
CA ASP A 116 -17.86 -13.53 10.30
C ASP A 116 -16.95 -12.27 10.39
N VAL A 117 -16.74 -11.59 9.27
CA VAL A 117 -15.89 -10.40 9.22
C VAL A 117 -16.69 -9.21 8.74
N ASP A 118 -16.68 -8.14 9.53
CA ASP A 118 -17.33 -6.89 9.22
C ASP A 118 -16.38 -5.94 8.47
N VAL A 119 -16.89 -5.38 7.37
CA VAL A 119 -16.23 -4.33 6.59
C VAL A 119 -17.13 -3.11 6.55
N GLU A 120 -16.64 -2.00 7.07
CA GLU A 120 -17.35 -0.72 7.04
C GLU A 120 -17.23 -0.11 5.62
N LEU A 121 -18.39 0.10 4.98
CA LEU A 121 -18.49 0.74 3.67
C LEU A 121 -18.69 2.25 3.85
N ASN A 122 -18.09 3.02 2.98
CA ASN A 122 -18.44 4.42 2.75
C ASN A 122 -19.33 4.47 1.50
N LEU A 123 -20.63 4.43 1.70
CA LEU A 123 -21.60 4.31 0.61
C LEU A 123 -21.71 5.57 -0.26
N ASN A 124 -21.38 6.76 0.26
CA ASN A 124 -21.44 8.02 -0.48
C ASN A 124 -22.80 8.28 -1.20
N GLY A 125 -23.90 7.83 -0.58
CA GLY A 125 -25.25 7.95 -1.14
C GLY A 125 -25.68 6.79 -2.06
N ASN A 126 -24.81 5.81 -2.30
CA ASN A 126 -25.10 4.63 -3.10
C ASN A 126 -25.65 3.47 -2.26
N THR A 127 -26.11 2.42 -2.95
CA THR A 127 -26.49 1.15 -2.35
C THR A 127 -25.64 0.02 -2.93
N LEU A 128 -25.29 -0.98 -2.12
CA LEU A 128 -24.64 -2.20 -2.59
C LEU A 128 -25.66 -3.03 -3.39
N ILE A 129 -25.31 -3.36 -4.63
CA ILE A 129 -26.20 -4.11 -5.55
C ILE A 129 -25.81 -5.59 -5.61
N ASP A 130 -24.52 -5.87 -5.73
CA ASP A 130 -24.02 -7.23 -5.94
C ASP A 130 -22.60 -7.35 -5.37
N ILE A 131 -22.21 -8.54 -4.98
CA ILE A 131 -20.83 -8.90 -4.67
C ILE A 131 -20.46 -10.11 -5.50
N LYS A 132 -19.34 -10.03 -6.23
CA LYS A 132 -18.85 -11.14 -7.06
C LYS A 132 -17.52 -11.67 -6.54
N ASN A 133 -17.36 -12.98 -6.66
CA ASN A 133 -16.07 -13.69 -6.58
C ASN A 133 -15.85 -14.38 -7.93
N GLY A 134 -14.99 -13.80 -8.77
CA GLY A 134 -14.90 -14.16 -10.18
C GLY A 134 -16.25 -13.94 -10.89
N ASP A 135 -16.78 -14.97 -11.57
CA ASP A 135 -18.07 -14.92 -12.26
C ASP A 135 -19.27 -15.21 -11.36
N ARG A 136 -19.04 -15.71 -10.14
CA ARG A 136 -20.10 -16.05 -9.19
C ARG A 136 -20.56 -14.82 -8.41
N SER A 137 -21.86 -14.50 -8.47
CA SER A 137 -22.49 -13.59 -7.51
C SER A 137 -22.71 -14.28 -6.17
N LEU A 138 -22.40 -13.60 -5.08
CA LEU A 138 -22.62 -14.08 -3.71
C LEU A 138 -24.10 -13.97 -3.34
N GLU A 139 -24.59 -14.92 -2.56
CA GLU A 139 -25.97 -14.96 -2.08
C GLU A 139 -26.11 -14.11 -0.79
N LYS A 140 -26.97 -13.08 -0.87
CA LYS A 140 -27.30 -12.27 0.32
C LYS A 140 -27.94 -13.15 1.39
N ASP A 141 -27.64 -12.86 2.64
CA ASP A 141 -28.08 -13.55 3.88
C ASP A 141 -27.53 -15.00 4.04
N LYS A 142 -26.75 -15.45 3.07
CA LYS A 142 -26.02 -16.73 3.11
C LYS A 142 -24.50 -16.52 3.10
N ASP A 143 -23.97 -15.92 2.02
CA ASP A 143 -22.54 -15.66 1.84
C ASP A 143 -22.13 -14.33 2.51
N TYR A 144 -23.04 -13.35 2.53
CA TYR A 144 -22.88 -12.06 3.19
C TYR A 144 -24.22 -11.49 3.67
N CYS A 145 -24.16 -10.53 4.59
CA CYS A 145 -25.29 -9.64 4.87
C CYS A 145 -24.83 -8.19 4.91
N ILE A 146 -25.78 -7.26 4.80
CA ILE A 146 -25.52 -5.82 4.93
C ILE A 146 -26.53 -5.20 5.86
N ASN A 147 -26.02 -4.42 6.83
CA ASN A 147 -26.83 -3.66 7.78
C ASN A 147 -26.32 -2.21 7.82
N GLY A 148 -27.10 -1.30 7.23
CA GLY A 148 -26.66 0.07 7.01
C GLY A 148 -25.41 0.11 6.11
N ASN A 149 -24.29 0.55 6.65
CA ASN A 149 -23.01 0.59 5.97
C ASN A 149 -22.04 -0.55 6.36
N ILE A 150 -22.49 -1.51 7.14
CA ILE A 150 -21.67 -2.65 7.54
C ILE A 150 -21.96 -3.84 6.64
N LEU A 151 -20.96 -4.23 5.86
CA LEU A 151 -20.93 -5.48 5.11
C LEU A 151 -20.32 -6.57 5.99
N THR A 152 -21.09 -7.59 6.34
CA THR A 152 -20.60 -8.78 7.05
C THR A 152 -20.38 -9.91 6.06
N VAL A 153 -19.14 -10.34 5.84
CA VAL A 153 -18.80 -11.54 5.06
C VAL A 153 -18.85 -12.75 5.98
N LYS A 154 -19.66 -13.77 5.59
CA LYS A 154 -19.95 -14.90 6.46
C LYS A 154 -18.80 -15.89 6.55
N SER A 155 -18.60 -16.42 7.73
CA SER A 155 -17.53 -17.39 8.04
C SER A 155 -17.61 -18.65 7.18
N ASP A 156 -18.81 -19.15 6.88
CA ASP A 156 -18.97 -20.34 6.04
C ASP A 156 -18.56 -20.10 4.60
N PHE A 157 -18.84 -18.90 4.06
CA PHE A 157 -18.33 -18.49 2.77
C PHE A 157 -16.78 -18.36 2.82
N LEU A 158 -16.23 -17.68 3.82
CA LEU A 158 -14.77 -17.54 3.98
C LEU A 158 -14.07 -18.91 4.06
N LYS A 159 -14.60 -19.85 4.85
CA LYS A 159 -14.09 -21.23 4.92
C LYS A 159 -14.10 -21.93 3.55
N SER A 160 -15.12 -21.67 2.74
CA SER A 160 -15.28 -22.33 1.43
C SER A 160 -14.27 -21.89 0.37
N ILE A 161 -13.65 -20.72 0.54
CA ILE A 161 -12.71 -20.12 -0.43
C ILE A 161 -11.25 -20.20 -0.01
N ILE A 162 -10.95 -20.47 1.28
CA ILE A 162 -9.58 -20.60 1.77
C ILE A 162 -8.98 -21.94 1.30
N THR A 163 -7.87 -21.84 0.58
CA THR A 163 -7.17 -22.99 -0.03
C THR A 163 -5.93 -23.45 0.75
N ASN A 164 -5.70 -22.90 1.94
CA ASN A 164 -4.47 -23.09 2.73
C ASN A 164 -3.17 -22.66 2.03
N ARG A 165 -3.27 -21.86 0.97
CA ARG A 165 -2.12 -21.25 0.30
C ARG A 165 -2.02 -19.79 0.75
N PHE A 166 -0.88 -19.37 1.25
CA PHE A 166 -0.62 -18.00 1.66
C PHE A 166 -0.81 -16.99 0.53
N GLY A 167 -1.30 -15.80 0.88
CA GLY A 167 -1.61 -14.73 -0.05
C GLY A 167 -3.09 -14.64 -0.40
N VAL A 168 -3.41 -13.98 -1.51
CA VAL A 168 -4.79 -13.74 -1.96
C VAL A 168 -5.43 -15.06 -2.38
N ASN A 169 -6.54 -15.43 -1.72
CA ASN A 169 -7.33 -16.64 -2.03
C ASN A 169 -8.58 -16.29 -2.85
N ALA A 170 -9.11 -15.09 -2.70
CA ALA A 170 -10.23 -14.58 -3.49
C ALA A 170 -10.21 -13.05 -3.51
N THR A 171 -10.79 -12.44 -4.55
CA THR A 171 -11.06 -11.01 -4.64
C THR A 171 -12.55 -10.80 -4.81
N LEU A 172 -13.18 -10.14 -3.84
CA LEU A 172 -14.57 -9.75 -3.90
C LEU A 172 -14.70 -8.42 -4.63
N ILE A 173 -15.60 -8.37 -5.63
CA ILE A 173 -15.93 -7.15 -6.37
C ILE A 173 -17.29 -6.67 -5.89
N CYS A 174 -17.32 -5.62 -5.09
CA CYS A 174 -18.53 -4.97 -4.60
C CYS A 174 -19.05 -3.98 -5.65
N LYS A 175 -20.23 -4.22 -6.19
CA LYS A 175 -20.91 -3.36 -7.15
C LYS A 175 -21.96 -2.50 -6.47
N PHE A 176 -21.98 -1.23 -6.82
CA PHE A 176 -22.89 -0.24 -6.24
C PHE A 176 -23.84 0.34 -7.29
N SER A 177 -24.86 1.05 -6.81
CA SER A 177 -25.87 1.71 -7.67
C SER A 177 -25.27 2.76 -8.60
N ALA A 178 -24.15 3.35 -8.23
CA ALA A 178 -23.38 4.28 -9.06
C ALA A 178 -21.91 4.26 -8.64
N GLY A 179 -21.06 4.87 -9.47
CA GLY A 179 -19.63 4.97 -9.23
C GLY A 179 -18.86 3.71 -9.63
N ALA A 180 -17.58 3.67 -9.29
CA ALA A 180 -16.70 2.53 -9.54
C ALA A 180 -16.93 1.40 -8.53
N ASP A 181 -16.68 0.16 -8.97
CA ASP A 181 -16.69 -1.01 -8.10
C ASP A 181 -15.54 -0.93 -7.07
N TRP A 182 -15.76 -1.50 -5.88
CA TRP A 182 -14.73 -1.63 -4.86
C TRP A 182 -14.28 -3.08 -4.74
N LYS A 183 -12.97 -3.31 -4.69
CA LYS A 183 -12.38 -4.64 -4.51
C LYS A 183 -12.02 -4.88 -3.05
N ILE A 184 -12.20 -6.11 -2.59
CA ILE A 184 -11.76 -6.58 -1.27
C ILE A 184 -11.05 -7.91 -1.47
N ASP A 185 -9.76 -7.97 -1.15
CA ASP A 185 -8.97 -9.18 -1.21
C ASP A 185 -9.09 -10.00 0.07
N ILE A 186 -9.36 -11.28 -0.07
CA ILE A 186 -9.36 -12.26 1.02
C ILE A 186 -8.00 -12.92 1.06
N ILE A 187 -7.24 -12.63 2.11
CA ILE A 187 -5.83 -13.01 2.23
C ILE A 187 -5.69 -14.04 3.37
N TYR A 188 -5.17 -15.23 3.01
CA TYR A 188 -4.78 -16.23 3.99
C TYR A 188 -3.32 -16.00 4.39
N TYR A 189 -3.05 -15.93 5.70
CA TYR A 189 -1.72 -15.58 6.18
C TYR A 189 -1.34 -16.30 7.46
N ASP A 190 -0.06 -16.28 7.78
CA ASP A 190 0.49 -16.58 9.11
C ASP A 190 1.39 -15.43 9.57
N THR A 191 1.79 -15.46 10.85
CA THR A 191 2.76 -14.49 11.38
C THR A 191 4.02 -14.52 10.53
N PRO A 192 4.47 -13.38 9.99
CA PRO A 192 5.72 -13.32 9.25
C PRO A 192 6.90 -13.64 10.16
N SER A 193 7.97 -14.19 9.61
CA SER A 193 9.20 -14.46 10.35
C SER A 193 10.38 -13.72 9.75
N LEU A 194 11.20 -13.14 10.63
CA LEU A 194 12.44 -12.46 10.31
C LEU A 194 13.59 -13.26 10.89
N ASN A 195 14.64 -13.50 10.10
CA ASN A 195 15.79 -14.28 10.53
C ASN A 195 17.02 -13.41 10.76
N ASP A 196 17.95 -13.92 11.53
CA ASP A 196 19.25 -13.27 11.79
C ASP A 196 20.05 -13.13 10.50
N MET A 197 20.84 -12.06 10.42
CA MET A 197 21.73 -11.79 9.29
C MET A 197 22.95 -11.01 9.75
N GLU A 198 24.11 -11.31 9.17
CA GLU A 198 25.34 -10.57 9.41
C GLU A 198 25.98 -10.24 8.06
N ALA A 199 26.21 -8.95 7.78
CA ALA A 199 26.77 -8.46 6.53
C ALA A 199 27.37 -7.07 6.70
N THR A 200 27.92 -6.52 5.63
CA THR A 200 28.29 -5.10 5.57
C THR A 200 27.05 -4.20 5.35
N GLU A 201 27.18 -2.91 5.62
CA GLU A 201 26.11 -1.93 5.35
C GLU A 201 25.70 -1.85 3.87
N GLU A 202 26.54 -2.31 2.93
CA GLU A 202 26.22 -2.38 1.50
C GLU A 202 25.35 -3.59 1.14
N ASP A 203 25.53 -4.72 1.83
CA ASP A 203 24.92 -6.01 1.46
C ASP A 203 23.83 -6.46 2.44
N PHE A 204 23.56 -5.67 3.48
CA PHE A 204 22.66 -6.09 4.54
C PHE A 204 21.19 -6.07 4.09
N PHE A 205 20.51 -7.16 4.35
CA PHE A 205 19.06 -7.30 4.25
C PHE A 205 18.55 -8.18 5.38
N ILE A 206 17.26 -8.22 5.61
CA ILE A 206 16.64 -9.07 6.62
C ILE A 206 15.94 -10.23 5.90
N PRO A 207 16.44 -11.48 6.01
CA PRO A 207 15.74 -12.63 5.46
C PRO A 207 14.35 -12.76 6.08
N THR A 208 13.30 -12.81 5.26
CA THR A 208 11.92 -12.67 5.73
C THR A 208 11.00 -13.65 5.02
N ALA A 209 10.28 -14.47 5.78
CA ALA A 209 9.11 -15.17 5.26
C ALA A 209 7.87 -14.33 5.54
N PHE A 210 7.27 -13.77 4.51
CA PHE A 210 6.10 -12.89 4.64
C PHE A 210 4.81 -13.66 4.98
N ASN A 211 4.74 -14.96 4.70
CA ASN A 211 3.62 -15.85 5.02
C ASN A 211 2.25 -15.26 4.60
N GLY A 212 2.17 -14.69 3.40
CA GLY A 212 0.94 -14.11 2.85
C GLY A 212 0.59 -12.70 3.34
N THR A 213 1.32 -12.18 4.32
CA THR A 213 1.17 -10.77 4.72
C THR A 213 2.10 -9.86 3.94
N GLN A 214 1.95 -8.56 4.08
CA GLN A 214 2.72 -7.55 3.35
C GLN A 214 3.21 -6.47 4.31
N LEU A 215 4.43 -5.99 4.06
CA LEU A 215 5.07 -4.96 4.87
C LEU A 215 4.34 -3.61 4.71
N LYS A 216 4.03 -2.99 5.84
CA LYS A 216 3.29 -1.73 5.90
C LYS A 216 4.16 -0.53 6.25
N ALA A 217 4.95 -0.66 7.30
CA ALA A 217 5.74 0.45 7.84
C ALA A 217 6.93 -0.07 8.64
N MET A 218 7.91 0.80 8.88
CA MET A 218 9.05 0.54 9.74
C MET A 218 9.30 1.74 10.64
N GLU A 219 9.51 1.49 11.92
CA GLU A 219 10.11 2.45 12.85
C GLU A 219 11.56 2.09 13.14
N SER A 220 12.37 3.10 13.43
CA SER A 220 13.79 2.92 13.80
C SER A 220 14.20 3.90 14.90
N ILE A 221 14.72 3.36 16.00
CA ILE A 221 15.20 4.11 17.15
C ILE A 221 16.51 3.53 17.70
N TYR A 222 17.36 4.38 18.27
CA TYR A 222 18.51 3.94 19.05
C TYR A 222 18.06 3.34 20.39
N LYS A 223 18.38 2.07 20.68
CA LYS A 223 17.91 1.39 21.91
C LYS A 223 18.31 2.09 23.19
N LYS A 224 19.54 2.63 23.25
CA LYS A 224 20.09 3.28 24.44
C LYS A 224 19.50 4.67 24.69
N SER A 225 19.50 5.53 23.69
CA SER A 225 19.07 6.93 23.81
C SER A 225 17.57 7.12 23.63
N LYS A 226 16.88 6.15 23.04
CA LYS A 226 15.47 6.22 22.62
C LYS A 226 15.19 7.31 21.57
N LYS A 227 16.23 7.89 20.98
CA LYS A 227 16.11 8.87 19.90
C LYS A 227 15.77 8.15 18.59
N ASN A 228 15.04 8.83 17.73
CA ASN A 228 14.82 8.39 16.37
C ASN A 228 16.14 8.37 15.61
N THR A 229 16.31 7.43 14.67
CA THR A 229 17.48 7.43 13.77
C THR A 229 17.24 8.41 12.60
N GLY A 230 18.32 8.83 11.91
CA GLY A 230 18.20 9.51 10.60
C GLY A 230 17.73 8.55 9.49
N PRO A 231 17.38 9.06 8.30
CA PRO A 231 16.97 10.43 8.04
C PRO A 231 15.63 10.75 8.73
N ASN A 232 15.28 12.03 8.82
CA ASN A 232 14.01 12.46 9.45
C ASN A 232 13.94 12.10 10.95
N GLU A 233 14.87 12.63 11.75
CA GLU A 233 14.94 12.37 13.21
C GLU A 233 13.72 12.88 14.01
N TRP A 234 12.85 13.71 13.40
CA TRP A 234 11.62 14.19 14.02
C TRP A 234 10.55 13.09 14.16
N THR A 235 10.71 11.95 13.48
CA THR A 235 9.83 10.78 13.56
C THR A 235 10.61 9.48 13.65
N SER A 236 10.04 8.47 14.34
CA SER A 236 10.55 7.11 14.32
C SER A 236 10.26 6.38 13.01
N PHE A 237 9.14 6.73 12.34
CA PHE A 237 8.74 6.11 11.07
C PHE A 237 9.71 6.48 9.94
N LYS A 238 10.06 5.48 9.15
CA LYS A 238 10.98 5.60 8.02
C LYS A 238 10.23 5.51 6.70
N GLU A 239 10.77 6.14 5.69
CA GLU A 239 10.14 6.29 4.39
C GLU A 239 10.26 5.01 3.56
N TYR A 240 9.11 4.49 3.14
CA TYR A 240 9.00 3.30 2.30
C TYR A 240 9.63 3.56 0.93
N ASN A 241 10.29 2.56 0.33
CA ASN A 241 11.09 2.60 -0.88
C ASN A 241 12.39 3.44 -0.83
N LEU A 242 12.51 4.42 0.05
CA LEU A 242 13.74 5.19 0.23
C LEU A 242 14.64 4.57 1.31
N VAL A 243 14.06 4.22 2.45
CA VAL A 243 14.82 3.66 3.59
C VAL A 243 14.70 2.16 3.66
N PHE A 244 13.53 1.61 3.38
CA PHE A 244 13.26 0.18 3.41
C PHE A 244 12.24 -0.21 2.33
N LYS A 245 12.33 -1.46 1.85
CA LYS A 245 11.36 -2.04 0.92
C LYS A 245 11.32 -3.57 1.03
N PRO A 246 10.17 -4.20 0.78
CA PRO A 246 10.11 -5.64 0.61
C PRO A 246 10.70 -6.06 -0.75
N ALA A 247 11.27 -7.24 -0.77
CA ALA A 247 11.62 -7.97 -1.98
C ALA A 247 11.31 -9.45 -1.75
N ASN A 248 11.54 -10.32 -2.75
CA ASN A 248 11.32 -11.75 -2.58
C ASN A 248 12.10 -12.28 -1.37
N TYR A 249 11.38 -12.79 -0.36
CA TYR A 249 11.93 -13.40 0.86
C TYR A 249 12.87 -12.52 1.68
N LYS A 250 12.81 -11.20 1.54
CA LYS A 250 13.65 -10.28 2.32
C LYS A 250 13.06 -8.89 2.46
N ILE A 251 13.48 -8.19 3.52
CA ILE A 251 13.34 -6.74 3.65
C ILE A 251 14.71 -6.11 3.38
N ILE A 252 14.79 -5.25 2.38
CA ILE A 252 16.00 -4.50 2.03
C ILE A 252 15.98 -3.20 2.82
N LEU A 253 17.10 -2.89 3.49
CA LEU A 253 17.38 -1.58 4.06
C LEU A 253 18.36 -0.84 3.14
N ALA A 254 18.09 0.43 2.84
CA ALA A 254 18.93 1.21 1.95
C ALA A 254 20.34 1.37 2.55
N PRO A 255 21.42 1.14 1.77
CA PRO A 255 22.80 1.34 2.27
C PRO A 255 23.02 2.75 2.83
N ASP A 256 22.46 3.78 2.20
CA ASP A 256 22.59 5.16 2.68
C ASP A 256 21.93 5.39 4.05
N PHE A 257 20.85 4.67 4.34
CA PHE A 257 20.26 4.66 5.69
C PHE A 257 21.20 3.99 6.69
N LEU A 258 21.72 2.81 6.36
CA LEU A 258 22.62 2.05 7.23
C LEU A 258 23.92 2.82 7.53
N LYS A 259 24.48 3.52 6.56
CA LYS A 259 25.67 4.38 6.71
C LYS A 259 25.45 5.56 7.65
N GLN A 260 24.22 6.10 7.70
CA GLN A 260 23.88 7.23 8.58
C GLN A 260 23.64 6.81 10.04
N LEU A 261 23.52 5.52 10.33
CA LEU A 261 23.34 5.03 11.70
C LEU A 261 24.63 5.20 12.50
N GLU A 262 24.51 5.63 13.77
CA GLU A 262 25.62 5.59 14.73
C GLU A 262 25.89 4.14 15.16
N ASP A 263 27.14 3.87 15.58
CA ASP A 263 27.51 2.58 16.15
C ASP A 263 26.71 2.28 17.42
N GLY A 264 26.29 1.03 17.56
CA GLY A 264 25.52 0.56 18.70
C GLY A 264 24.27 -0.22 18.31
N GLU A 265 23.35 -0.34 19.27
CA GLU A 265 22.12 -1.09 19.09
C GLU A 265 20.98 -0.18 18.59
N ILE A 266 20.37 -0.58 17.48
CA ILE A 266 19.21 0.05 16.87
C ILE A 266 18.05 -0.92 16.92
N LEU A 267 16.89 -0.47 17.38
CA LEU A 267 15.65 -1.22 17.35
C LEU A 267 14.85 -0.79 16.12
N LEU A 268 14.56 -1.77 15.26
CA LEU A 268 13.62 -1.65 14.17
C LEU A 268 12.31 -2.31 14.61
N LYS A 269 11.17 -1.73 14.21
CA LYS A 269 9.87 -2.35 14.40
C LYS A 269 9.13 -2.32 13.07
N PHE A 270 8.86 -3.50 12.55
CA PHE A 270 8.16 -3.71 11.29
C PHE A 270 6.67 -3.94 11.54
N TYR A 271 5.85 -3.21 10.81
CA TYR A 271 4.40 -3.34 10.83
C TYR A 271 3.93 -3.99 9.54
N PHE A 272 2.95 -4.87 9.64
CA PHE A 272 2.37 -5.57 8.50
C PHE A 272 0.88 -5.23 8.38
N TRP A 273 0.36 -5.28 7.16
CA TRP A 273 -1.05 -4.97 6.91
C TRP A 273 -2.02 -5.95 7.56
N SER A 274 -1.57 -7.15 7.86
CA SER A 274 -2.33 -8.14 8.67
C SER A 274 -2.56 -7.73 10.13
N GLY A 275 -1.90 -6.63 10.58
CA GLY A 275 -1.93 -6.18 11.97
C GLY A 275 -0.77 -6.70 12.82
N GLU A 276 0.06 -7.60 12.29
CA GLU A 276 1.26 -8.09 12.98
C GLU A 276 2.30 -6.97 13.09
N ALA A 277 3.07 -7.00 14.20
CA ALA A 277 4.21 -6.11 14.40
C ALA A 277 5.37 -6.90 15.00
N ILE A 278 6.57 -6.80 14.40
CA ILE A 278 7.74 -7.58 14.78
C ILE A 278 8.93 -6.64 15.02
N GLU A 279 9.61 -6.86 16.14
CA GLU A 279 10.83 -6.15 16.49
C GLU A 279 12.06 -6.88 15.95
N TYR A 280 13.06 -6.10 15.53
CA TYR A 280 14.32 -6.59 15.02
C TYR A 280 15.44 -5.68 15.51
N THR A 281 16.53 -6.24 16.01
CA THR A 281 17.65 -5.45 16.51
C THR A 281 18.80 -5.46 15.52
N ILE A 282 19.30 -4.29 15.15
CA ILE A 282 20.57 -4.14 14.44
C ILE A 282 21.65 -3.75 15.46
N ILE A 283 22.81 -4.41 15.37
CA ILE A 283 24.05 -3.99 16.04
C ILE A 283 25.02 -3.53 14.97
N LYS A 284 25.34 -2.23 14.97
CA LYS A 284 26.28 -1.62 14.03
C LYS A 284 27.64 -1.41 14.71
N ASN A 285 28.71 -1.79 14.00
CA ASN A 285 30.09 -1.54 14.38
C ASN A 285 30.90 -1.16 13.11
N GLY A 286 31.06 0.12 12.87
CA GLY A 286 31.60 0.64 11.62
C GLY A 286 30.72 0.18 10.44
N ALA A 287 31.34 -0.43 9.42
CA ALA A 287 30.63 -0.95 8.26
C ALA A 287 29.96 -2.33 8.49
N GLN A 288 30.16 -2.97 9.64
CA GLN A 288 29.59 -4.28 9.94
C GLN A 288 28.23 -4.14 10.62
N ILE A 289 27.27 -4.91 10.14
CA ILE A 289 25.91 -4.95 10.65
C ILE A 289 25.59 -6.40 11.05
N LYS A 290 25.10 -6.56 12.28
CA LYS A 290 24.52 -7.81 12.76
C LYS A 290 23.06 -7.56 13.11
N GLY A 291 22.18 -8.27 12.45
CA GLY A 291 20.76 -8.27 12.68
C GLY A 291 20.33 -9.46 13.52
N ILE A 292 19.46 -9.23 14.50
CA ILE A 292 18.97 -10.23 15.44
C ILE A 292 17.45 -10.13 15.49
N SER A 293 16.78 -11.22 15.16
CA SER A 293 15.32 -11.34 15.23
C SER A 293 14.87 -11.50 16.69
N SER A 294 13.78 -10.81 17.06
CA SER A 294 13.12 -11.05 18.34
C SER A 294 12.36 -12.38 18.40
N GLN A 295 12.18 -13.03 17.23
CA GLN A 295 11.47 -14.29 17.08
C GLN A 295 12.39 -15.51 17.10
N ALA A 296 13.72 -15.27 17.07
CA ALA A 296 14.69 -16.34 17.05
C ALA A 296 14.60 -17.16 18.36
N ASP A 297 14.15 -18.39 18.24
CA ASP A 297 14.35 -19.42 19.22
C ASP A 297 15.84 -19.79 19.12
N HIS A 298 16.69 -19.24 19.97
CA HIS A 298 18.15 -19.40 19.92
C HIS A 298 18.62 -20.87 20.04
N ASP A 299 17.68 -21.83 20.17
CA ASP A 299 17.92 -23.26 20.27
C ASP A 299 17.63 -24.05 18.98
N LYS A 300 17.24 -23.40 17.87
CA LYS A 300 17.02 -24.07 16.58
C LYS A 300 18.10 -23.66 15.57
N GLU A 301 18.75 -24.68 14.97
CA GLU A 301 19.57 -24.45 13.79
C GLU A 301 18.76 -23.76 12.67
N PRO A 302 19.34 -22.81 11.93
CA PRO A 302 18.65 -22.12 10.85
C PRO A 302 18.20 -23.13 9.79
N ASP A 303 16.91 -23.17 9.51
CA ASP A 303 16.35 -23.95 8.40
C ASP A 303 16.76 -23.31 7.07
N ASN A 304 17.82 -23.82 6.47
CA ASN A 304 18.38 -23.36 5.20
C ASN A 304 17.56 -23.79 3.97
N THR A 305 16.37 -24.35 4.12
CA THR A 305 15.58 -24.88 2.99
C THR A 305 15.03 -23.81 2.05
N TYR A 306 15.17 -22.53 2.39
CA TYR A 306 14.64 -21.41 1.59
C TYR A 306 15.60 -20.86 0.52
N LEU A 307 16.82 -21.40 0.41
CA LEU A 307 17.82 -20.88 -0.54
C LEU A 307 17.79 -21.57 -1.93
N ASP A 308 17.02 -22.65 -2.11
CA ASP A 308 17.06 -23.49 -3.29
C ASP A 308 15.70 -23.72 -4.01
N GLU A 309 14.71 -22.82 -3.91
CA GLU A 309 13.58 -22.91 -4.83
C GLU A 309 13.89 -22.14 -6.13
N PRO A 310 13.83 -22.80 -7.31
CA PRO A 310 14.05 -22.14 -8.58
C PRO A 310 12.94 -21.13 -8.86
N ASP A 311 13.31 -20.00 -9.46
CA ASP A 311 12.43 -18.94 -9.96
C ASP A 311 11.17 -19.50 -10.62
N GLY A 312 10.11 -19.66 -9.85
CA GLY A 312 8.78 -19.94 -10.37
C GLY A 312 8.25 -18.67 -11.02
N ASP A 313 8.05 -18.73 -12.32
CA ASP A 313 7.49 -17.69 -13.20
C ASP A 313 6.39 -16.85 -12.53
N ASN A 314 6.77 -15.79 -11.86
CA ASN A 314 5.85 -14.73 -11.46
C ASN A 314 5.85 -13.67 -12.56
N LYS A 315 4.99 -13.87 -13.57
CA LYS A 315 4.87 -13.02 -14.77
C LYS A 315 4.47 -11.56 -14.50
N ASN A 316 4.42 -11.14 -13.23
CA ASN A 316 4.02 -9.78 -12.83
C ASN A 316 5.17 -8.91 -12.30
N GLN A 317 6.45 -9.32 -12.44
CA GLN A 317 7.58 -8.52 -11.91
C GLN A 317 8.62 -8.06 -12.96
N ALA A 318 8.30 -8.06 -14.22
CA ALA A 318 9.25 -7.61 -15.25
C ALA A 318 8.87 -6.23 -15.82
N TYR A 319 9.05 -5.16 -15.05
CA TYR A 319 9.23 -3.80 -15.60
C TYR A 319 9.98 -2.93 -14.58
N GLY A 320 11.26 -3.11 -14.49
CA GLY A 320 12.09 -2.31 -13.62
C GLY A 320 13.59 -2.36 -13.96
N GLU A 321 13.94 -2.15 -15.23
CA GLU A 321 15.28 -1.71 -15.61
C GLU A 321 15.22 -1.16 -17.04
N ASN A 322 15.54 0.11 -17.16
CA ASN A 322 16.09 0.91 -18.25
C ASN A 322 15.30 2.21 -18.51
N VAL A 323 15.59 3.22 -17.70
CA VAL A 323 15.67 4.59 -18.20
C VAL A 323 16.92 5.21 -17.57
N GLN A 324 18.07 5.01 -18.20
CA GLN A 324 19.13 6.00 -18.18
C GLN A 324 18.67 7.12 -19.09
N GLY A 325 18.15 8.19 -18.51
CA GLY A 325 17.93 9.45 -19.19
C GLY A 325 19.27 10.15 -19.31
N GLU A 326 19.84 10.17 -20.51
CA GLU A 326 20.87 11.13 -20.86
C GLU A 326 20.21 12.51 -20.89
N ASP A 327 20.56 13.35 -19.94
CA ASP A 327 20.26 14.78 -19.95
C ASP A 327 21.10 15.45 -21.04
N ASN A 328 20.54 15.58 -22.24
CA ASN A 328 21.00 16.53 -23.24
C ASN A 328 20.28 17.87 -23.02
N VAL A 329 20.89 18.72 -22.22
CA VAL A 329 20.52 20.13 -22.13
C VAL A 329 21.08 20.83 -23.38
N GLU A 330 20.28 20.98 -24.43
CA GLU A 330 20.56 21.94 -25.49
C GLU A 330 20.22 23.35 -25.03
N SER A 331 21.27 24.14 -24.86
CA SER A 331 21.19 25.57 -24.61
C SER A 331 20.63 26.30 -25.86
N TYR A 332 19.42 26.84 -25.77
CA TYR A 332 18.96 27.86 -26.71
C TYR A 332 19.59 29.19 -26.35
N GLN A 333 20.56 29.63 -27.20
CA GLN A 333 20.99 31.02 -27.28
C GLN A 333 19.99 31.79 -28.14
N SER A 334 19.60 32.94 -27.61
CA SER A 334 18.76 33.96 -28.24
C SER A 334 19.40 34.59 -29.46
N GLU A 335 18.66 34.74 -30.53
CA GLU A 335 18.66 35.89 -31.42
C GLU A 335 17.26 36.49 -31.47
#